data_2ce19a9d07c5f251be8389323b7d8137
#
_entry.id   2ce19a9d07c5f251be8389323b7d8137
#
_cell.length_a   1.000
_cell.length_b   1.000
_cell.length_c   1.000
_cell.angle_alpha   90.00
_cell.angle_beta   90.00
_cell.angle_gamma   90.00
#
_symmetry.space_group_name_H-M   'P 1'
#
loop_
_entity.id
_entity.type
_entity.pdbx_description
1 polymer ?
#
loop_
_entity_poly.entity_id
_entity_poly.type
_entity_poly.pdbx_seq_one_letter_code
_entity_poly.pdbx_strand_id
1 'polypeptide(L)'
;MSKRTVIFDLDGTLANIDVRRDKSLKPNGKLDWDIFAAPSSIKNWDKPNDPVIQMAKLFHQDGFKIVIFSGRNDRGFDATIDWLTWWDVPFDLLVMRPDKFKDKSWPIADGNP
;
A
#
# COMPACT_ATOMS: atom_id res chain seq x y z
N MET A 1 29.21 4.06 -3.66
CA MET A 1 28.59 3.10 -2.74
C MET A 1 27.21 2.72 -3.23
N SER A 2 26.92 1.43 -3.21
CA SER A 2 25.56 0.99 -3.50
C SER A 2 24.63 1.42 -2.37
N LYS A 3 23.45 1.89 -2.74
CA LYS A 3 22.43 2.23 -1.76
C LYS A 3 21.80 0.95 -1.21
N ARG A 4 21.59 0.92 0.09
CA ARG A 4 20.78 -0.13 0.71
C ARG A 4 19.31 0.15 0.45
N THR A 5 18.51 -0.89 0.41
CA THR A 5 17.09 -0.80 0.14
C THR A 5 16.31 -1.33 1.35
N VAL A 6 15.28 -0.61 1.74
CA VAL A 6 14.29 -1.05 2.72
C VAL A 6 12.97 -1.21 2.01
N ILE A 7 12.29 -2.33 2.25
CA ILE A 7 10.98 -2.60 1.67
C ILE A 7 9.94 -2.51 2.77
N PHE A 8 8.92 -1.68 2.56
CA PHE A 8 7.79 -1.54 3.46
C PHE A 8 6.54 -2.11 2.80
N ASP A 9 5.74 -2.83 3.57
CA ASP A 9 4.36 -3.10 3.21
C ASP A 9 3.53 -1.83 3.41
N LEU A 10 2.37 -1.76 2.82
CA LEU A 10 1.50 -0.58 2.89
C LEU A 10 0.34 -0.82 3.86
N ASP A 11 -0.59 -1.71 3.51
CA ASP A 11 -1.78 -1.98 4.31
C ASP A 11 -1.40 -2.69 5.61
N GLY A 12 -1.81 -2.10 6.74
CA GLY A 12 -1.46 -2.64 8.05
C GLY A 12 -0.06 -2.29 8.53
N THR A 13 0.73 -1.58 7.71
CA THR A 13 2.09 -1.17 8.05
C THR A 13 2.22 0.35 8.01
N LEU A 14 2.31 0.94 6.83
CA LEU A 14 2.35 2.40 6.68
C LEU A 14 0.96 3.03 6.82
N ALA A 15 -0.08 2.31 6.41
CA ALA A 15 -1.45 2.75 6.45
C ALA A 15 -2.29 1.89 7.38
N ASN A 16 -3.07 2.53 8.25
CA ASN A 16 -4.11 1.86 9.01
C ASN A 16 -5.37 1.84 8.15
N ILE A 17 -5.79 0.64 7.75
CA ILE A 17 -6.92 0.43 6.85
C ILE A 17 -8.18 -0.07 7.57
N ASP A 18 -8.20 -0.05 8.90
CA ASP A 18 -9.30 -0.64 9.67
C ASP A 18 -10.64 -0.03 9.32
N VAL A 19 -10.71 1.29 9.21
CA VAL A 19 -11.97 1.98 8.86
C VAL A 19 -12.42 1.59 7.45
N ARG A 20 -11.50 1.56 6.49
CA ARG A 20 -11.82 1.19 5.11
C ARG A 20 -12.33 -0.24 5.04
N ARG A 21 -11.69 -1.15 5.77
CA ARG A 21 -12.12 -2.56 5.83
C ARG A 21 -13.53 -2.67 6.42
N ASP A 22 -13.76 -2.02 7.57
CA ASP A 22 -15.07 -2.10 8.23
C ASP A 22 -16.19 -1.53 7.37
N LYS A 23 -15.95 -0.41 6.70
CA LYS A 23 -16.94 0.22 5.83
C LYS A 23 -17.17 -0.53 4.52
N SER A 24 -16.29 -1.46 4.18
CA SER A 24 -16.38 -2.25 2.96
C SER A 24 -16.99 -3.63 3.20
N LEU A 25 -17.38 -3.96 4.42
CA LEU A 25 -17.96 -5.27 4.72
C LEU A 25 -19.40 -5.36 4.24
N LYS A 26 -19.70 -6.50 3.60
CA LYS A 26 -21.08 -6.88 3.25
C LYS A 26 -21.77 -7.51 4.46
N PRO A 27 -23.11 -7.64 4.44
CA PRO A 27 -23.84 -8.32 5.54
C PRO A 27 -23.36 -9.75 5.81
N ASN A 28 -22.80 -10.44 4.78
CA ASN A 28 -22.28 -11.79 4.92
C ASN A 28 -20.85 -11.85 5.51
N GLY A 29 -20.27 -10.70 5.90
CA GLY A 29 -18.94 -10.62 6.47
C GLY A 29 -17.80 -10.59 5.46
N LYS A 30 -18.10 -10.69 4.16
CA LYS A 30 -17.08 -10.62 3.10
C LYS A 30 -16.89 -9.17 2.66
N LEU A 31 -15.70 -8.89 2.11
CA LEU A 31 -15.40 -7.55 1.59
C LEU A 31 -16.12 -7.28 0.29
N ASP A 32 -16.67 -6.08 0.17
CA ASP A 32 -17.07 -5.53 -1.12
C ASP A 32 -15.83 -4.90 -1.74
N TRP A 33 -15.24 -5.60 -2.70
CA TRP A 33 -13.98 -5.17 -3.30
C TRP A 33 -14.10 -3.87 -4.09
N ASP A 34 -15.28 -3.57 -4.63
CA ASP A 34 -15.49 -2.31 -5.34
C ASP A 34 -15.39 -1.11 -4.39
N ILE A 35 -15.92 -1.26 -3.17
CA ILE A 35 -15.80 -0.22 -2.15
C ILE A 35 -14.40 -0.22 -1.56
N PHE A 36 -13.88 -1.40 -1.22
CA PHE A 36 -12.58 -1.52 -0.55
C PHE A 36 -11.44 -0.95 -1.39
N ALA A 37 -11.44 -1.21 -2.69
CA ALA A 37 -10.39 -0.76 -3.60
C ALA A 37 -10.66 0.59 -4.24
N ALA A 38 -11.79 1.24 -3.94
CA ALA A 38 -12.14 2.51 -4.56
C ALA A 38 -11.14 3.62 -4.15
N PRO A 39 -10.69 4.45 -5.10
CA PRO A 39 -9.82 5.58 -4.79
C PRO A 39 -10.35 6.50 -3.69
N SER A 40 -11.65 6.80 -3.69
CA SER A 40 -12.27 7.64 -2.66
C SER A 40 -12.20 7.00 -1.27
N SER A 41 -12.32 5.68 -1.20
CA SER A 41 -12.22 4.96 0.07
C SER A 41 -10.82 5.06 0.66
N ILE A 42 -9.80 4.91 -0.17
CA ILE A 42 -8.41 5.06 0.22
C ILE A 42 -8.16 6.47 0.77
N LYS A 43 -8.58 7.47 0.03
CA LYS A 43 -8.33 8.87 0.39
C LYS A 43 -9.07 9.30 1.66
N ASN A 44 -10.30 8.80 1.86
CA ASN A 44 -11.16 9.26 2.94
C ASN A 44 -11.00 8.46 4.22
N TRP A 45 -10.63 7.19 4.15
CA TRP A 45 -10.70 6.28 5.29
C TRP A 45 -9.37 5.76 5.79
N ASP A 46 -8.33 5.72 4.96
CA ASP A 46 -7.01 5.26 5.40
C ASP A 46 -6.32 6.32 6.26
N LYS A 47 -5.75 5.88 7.36
CA LYS A 47 -5.04 6.76 8.28
C LYS A 47 -3.55 6.42 8.32
N PRO A 48 -2.68 7.43 8.52
CA PRO A 48 -1.25 7.18 8.60
C PRO A 48 -0.90 6.44 9.89
N ASN A 49 0.02 5.50 9.78
CA ASN A 49 0.65 4.86 10.94
C ASN A 49 1.95 5.61 11.25
N ASP A 50 1.85 6.63 12.08
CA ASP A 50 2.94 7.58 12.29
C ASP A 50 4.25 6.94 12.74
N PRO A 51 4.30 5.98 13.69
CA PRO A 51 5.56 5.35 14.07
C PRO A 51 6.29 4.70 12.90
N VAL A 52 5.56 4.00 12.03
CA VAL A 52 6.19 3.33 10.88
C VAL A 52 6.61 4.35 9.82
N ILE A 53 5.80 5.39 9.61
CA ILE A 53 6.17 6.46 8.69
C ILE A 53 7.44 7.17 9.18
N GLN A 54 7.58 7.37 10.49
CA GLN A 54 8.80 7.93 11.05
C GLN A 54 10.01 7.03 10.79
N MET A 55 9.85 5.72 10.89
CA MET A 55 10.92 4.77 10.53
C MET A 55 11.33 4.93 9.07
N ALA A 56 10.37 5.04 8.17
CA ALA A 56 10.65 5.24 6.74
C ALA A 56 11.42 6.54 6.51
N LYS A 57 11.06 7.61 7.21
CA LYS A 57 11.77 8.89 7.13
C LYS A 57 13.22 8.79 7.63
N LEU A 58 13.44 8.06 8.71
CA LEU A 58 14.79 7.87 9.26
C LEU A 58 15.66 7.07 8.29
N PHE A 59 15.14 6.00 7.72
CA PHE A 59 15.88 5.24 6.70
C PHE A 59 16.17 6.09 5.47
N HIS A 60 15.21 6.88 5.04
CA HIS A 60 15.39 7.77 3.89
C HIS A 60 16.49 8.80 4.16
N GLN A 61 16.49 9.41 5.34
CA GLN A 61 17.51 10.37 5.74
C GLN A 61 18.90 9.74 5.81
N ASP A 62 18.98 8.46 6.15
CA ASP A 62 20.23 7.72 6.21
C ASP A 62 20.69 7.18 4.84
N GLY A 63 20.04 7.61 3.77
CA GLY A 63 20.44 7.27 2.40
C GLY A 63 19.88 5.97 1.86
N PHE A 64 18.94 5.33 2.55
CA PHE A 64 18.33 4.10 2.06
C PHE A 64 17.35 4.41 0.93
N LYS A 65 17.31 3.51 -0.06
CA LYS A 65 16.23 3.50 -1.03
C LYS A 65 14.99 2.90 -0.38
N ILE A 66 13.86 3.58 -0.48
CA ILE A 66 12.60 3.15 0.10
C ILE A 66 11.71 2.58 -1.00
N VAL A 67 11.38 1.30 -0.86
CA VAL A 67 10.45 0.61 -1.77
C VAL A 67 9.20 0.26 -0.98
N ILE A 68 8.04 0.63 -1.50
CA ILE A 68 6.76 0.20 -0.95
C ILE A 68 6.22 -0.90 -1.86
N PHE A 69 5.96 -2.07 -1.28
CA PHE A 69 5.50 -3.25 -2.00
C PHE A 69 4.12 -3.64 -1.44
N SER A 70 3.08 -3.53 -2.27
CA SER A 70 1.69 -3.68 -1.83
C SER A 70 0.92 -4.65 -2.70
N GLY A 71 0.06 -5.44 -2.06
CA GLY A 71 -0.90 -6.28 -2.79
C GLY A 71 -2.12 -5.53 -3.29
N ARG A 72 -2.22 -4.20 -3.08
CA ARG A 72 -3.33 -3.41 -3.62
C ARG A 72 -3.36 -3.52 -5.15
N ASN A 73 -4.57 -3.58 -5.70
CA ASN A 73 -4.75 -3.51 -7.14
C ASN A 73 -4.25 -2.16 -7.68
N ASP A 74 -3.53 -2.16 -8.80
CA ASP A 74 -2.94 -0.95 -9.36
C ASP A 74 -3.95 0.03 -9.95
N ARG A 75 -5.24 -0.33 -10.00
CA ARG A 75 -6.30 0.65 -10.28
C ARG A 75 -6.33 1.75 -9.23
N GLY A 76 -5.86 1.45 -8.01
CA GLY A 76 -5.73 2.45 -6.94
C GLY A 76 -4.37 3.12 -6.89
N PHE A 77 -3.54 3.00 -7.93
CA PHE A 77 -2.16 3.52 -7.91
C PHE A 77 -2.12 5.03 -7.67
N ASP A 78 -2.87 5.81 -8.44
CA ASP A 78 -2.84 7.27 -8.32
C ASP A 78 -3.36 7.72 -6.96
N ALA A 79 -4.44 7.12 -6.46
CA ALA A 79 -4.96 7.45 -5.13
C ALA A 79 -3.96 7.10 -4.03
N THR A 80 -3.21 6.02 -4.19
CA THR A 80 -2.17 5.62 -3.24
C THR A 80 -0.99 6.59 -3.27
N ILE A 81 -0.54 7.01 -4.44
CA ILE A 81 0.50 8.05 -4.58
C ILE A 81 0.06 9.35 -3.90
N ASP A 82 -1.19 9.78 -4.15
CA ASP A 82 -1.73 10.99 -3.52
C ASP A 82 -1.74 10.87 -2.00
N TRP A 83 -2.14 9.74 -1.48
CA TRP A 83 -2.18 9.48 -0.04
C TRP A 83 -0.77 9.53 0.57
N LEU A 84 0.20 8.85 -0.06
CA LEU A 84 1.59 8.85 0.39
C LEU A 84 2.18 10.26 0.38
N THR A 85 1.90 11.02 -0.66
CA THR A 85 2.37 12.40 -0.79
C THR A 85 1.73 13.30 0.25
N TRP A 86 0.44 13.17 0.49
CA TRP A 86 -0.29 13.97 1.47
C TRP A 86 0.27 13.77 2.88
N TRP A 87 0.66 12.55 3.23
CA TRP A 87 1.19 12.23 4.57
C TRP A 87 2.71 12.26 4.65
N ASP A 88 3.38 12.79 3.63
CA ASP A 88 4.85 12.93 3.58
C ASP A 88 5.59 11.61 3.78
N VAL A 89 5.07 10.53 3.24
CA VAL A 89 5.75 9.22 3.27
C VAL A 89 6.82 9.22 2.19
N PRO A 90 8.11 9.07 2.54
CA PRO A 90 9.15 8.98 1.52
C PRO A 90 9.10 7.65 0.80
N PHE A 91 9.26 7.66 -0.52
CA PHE A 91 9.44 6.43 -1.28
C PHE A 91 10.12 6.73 -2.62
N ASP A 92 10.90 5.77 -3.08
CA ASP A 92 11.55 5.84 -4.39
C ASP A 92 10.81 5.00 -5.42
N LEU A 93 10.13 3.95 -4.96
CA LEU A 93 9.37 3.05 -5.84
C LEU A 93 8.16 2.52 -5.09
N LEU A 94 7.01 2.55 -5.78
CA LEU A 94 5.79 1.90 -5.32
C LEU A 94 5.44 0.77 -6.28
N VAL A 95 5.37 -0.45 -5.75
CA VAL A 95 5.01 -1.64 -6.52
C VAL A 95 3.65 -2.12 -6.02
N MET A 96 2.68 -2.18 -6.92
CA MET A 96 1.33 -2.63 -6.60
C MET A 96 0.93 -3.79 -7.51
N ARG A 97 -0.04 -4.60 -7.03
CA ARG A 97 -0.53 -5.74 -7.79
C ARG A 97 -1.13 -5.30 -9.12
N PRO A 98 -0.61 -5.77 -10.27
CA PRO A 98 -1.23 -5.47 -11.56
C PRO A 98 -2.64 -6.05 -11.64
N ASP A 99 -3.57 -5.29 -12.21
CA ASP A 99 -4.97 -5.71 -12.33
C ASP A 99 -5.13 -7.06 -13.06
N LYS A 100 -4.26 -7.34 -14.03
CA LYS A 100 -4.26 -8.63 -14.74
C LYS A 100 -4.03 -9.85 -13.84
N PHE A 101 -3.51 -9.62 -12.62
CA PHE A 101 -3.28 -10.70 -11.64
C PHE A 101 -4.30 -10.69 -10.50
N LYS A 102 -5.40 -9.97 -10.63
CA LYS A 102 -6.38 -9.81 -9.55
C LYS A 102 -6.91 -11.14 -9.00
N ASP A 103 -7.04 -12.15 -9.86
CA ASP A 103 -7.55 -13.47 -9.50
C ASP A 103 -6.44 -14.53 -9.44
N LYS A 104 -5.17 -14.12 -9.42
CA LYS A 104 -4.02 -15.03 -9.45
C LYS A 104 -3.05 -14.67 -8.35
N SER A 105 -2.14 -15.58 -8.07
CA SER A 105 -1.05 -15.33 -7.13
C SER A 105 -0.14 -14.23 -7.66
N TRP A 106 0.26 -13.33 -6.78
CA TRP A 106 1.21 -12.27 -7.09
C TRP A 106 1.92 -11.86 -5.81
N PRO A 107 3.24 -11.63 -5.84
CA PRO A 107 4.11 -11.83 -6.99
C PRO A 107 4.21 -13.29 -7.39
N ILE A 108 4.54 -13.53 -8.68
CA ILE A 108 4.74 -14.88 -9.19
C ILE A 108 6.15 -15.34 -8.80
N ALA A 109 6.23 -16.52 -8.22
CA ALA A 109 7.51 -17.11 -7.82
C ALA A 109 7.62 -18.51 -8.42
N ASP A 110 8.81 -18.86 -8.91
CA ASP A 110 9.16 -20.20 -9.41
C ASP A 110 8.17 -20.75 -10.45
N GLY A 111 7.66 -19.86 -11.30
CA GLY A 111 6.75 -20.24 -12.37
C GLY A 111 5.33 -20.54 -11.94
N ASN A 112 4.98 -20.36 -10.66
CA ASN A 112 3.64 -20.52 -10.18
C ASN A 112 2.87 -19.19 -10.26
N PRO A 113 1.71 -19.20 -10.92
CA PRO A 113 0.87 -18.01 -10.97
C PRO A 113 0.25 -17.69 -9.62
#